data_5c1764ac04d48fb08c89673c657350da
#
_entry.id   5c1764ac04d48fb08c89673c657350da
#
_cell.length_a   1.000
_cell.length_b   1.000
_cell.length_c   1.000
_cell.angle_alpha   90.00
_cell.angle_beta   90.00
_cell.angle_gamma   90.00
#
_symmetry.space_group_name_H-M   'P 1'
#
loop_
_entity.id
_entity.type
_entity.pdbx_description
1 polymer ?
#
loop_
_entity_poly.entity_id
_entity_poly.type
_entity_poly.pdbx_seq_one_letter_code
_entity_poly.pdbx_strand_id
1 'polypeptide(L)'
;CDPDLLLADEPTTALDVTIQAQVLDLIRGLRESKGTSLILITHDLGVVAEMCDYVAIVYSGEIVEYGILEDIFDRLQHPYTLGLFGSLPRIQSGEKRLKPIAGLIPDPTNLPDGCKFHPRCPYATDACKSGQIEEIEVTPGHFCKCSVLPMQGGMPNE
;
A
#
# COMPACT_ATOMS: atom_id res chain seq x y z
N CYS A 1 -29.89 1.26 -1.34
CA CYS A 1 -30.03 0.15 -2.30
C CYS A 1 -29.59 -1.21 -1.76
N ASP A 2 -29.18 -1.33 -0.52
CA ASP A 2 -28.67 -2.56 0.14
C ASP A 2 -27.70 -3.35 -0.78
N PRO A 3 -26.51 -2.81 -1.14
CA PRO A 3 -25.59 -3.47 -2.03
C PRO A 3 -24.80 -4.58 -1.31
N ASP A 4 -24.42 -5.63 -2.04
CA ASP A 4 -23.50 -6.66 -1.54
C ASP A 4 -22.05 -6.14 -1.45
N LEU A 5 -21.69 -5.17 -2.29
CA LEU A 5 -20.36 -4.55 -2.36
C LEU A 5 -20.48 -3.04 -2.45
N LEU A 6 -19.78 -2.34 -1.56
CA LEU A 6 -19.58 -0.89 -1.58
C LEU A 6 -18.16 -0.55 -2.06
N LEU A 7 -18.07 0.28 -3.10
CA LEU A 7 -16.81 0.90 -3.54
C LEU A 7 -16.76 2.33 -3.00
N ALA A 8 -15.79 2.61 -2.13
CA ALA A 8 -15.56 3.93 -1.57
C ALA A 8 -14.22 4.47 -2.07
N ASP A 9 -14.28 5.43 -2.99
CA ASP A 9 -13.11 6.06 -3.60
C ASP A 9 -12.84 7.40 -2.90
N GLU A 10 -11.75 7.47 -2.14
CA GLU A 10 -11.33 8.65 -1.37
C GLU A 10 -12.46 9.27 -0.52
N PRO A 11 -13.24 8.48 0.26
CA PRO A 11 -14.49 8.95 0.87
C PRO A 11 -14.27 10.03 1.94
N THR A 12 -13.05 10.23 2.40
CA THR A 12 -12.70 11.19 3.46
C THR A 12 -11.86 12.37 2.95
N THR A 13 -11.53 12.40 1.66
CA THR A 13 -10.72 13.47 1.08
C THR A 13 -11.41 14.83 1.22
N ALA A 14 -10.63 15.84 1.61
CA ALA A 14 -11.06 17.22 1.86
C ALA A 14 -12.12 17.40 2.98
N LEU A 15 -12.32 16.41 3.85
CA LEU A 15 -13.14 16.52 5.04
C LEU A 15 -12.29 16.91 6.27
N ASP A 16 -12.90 17.64 7.20
CA ASP A 16 -12.29 17.82 8.51
C ASP A 16 -12.33 16.52 9.32
N VAL A 17 -11.46 16.39 10.33
CA VAL A 17 -11.28 15.16 11.11
C VAL A 17 -12.58 14.66 11.74
N THR A 18 -13.46 15.57 12.15
CA THR A 18 -14.73 15.20 12.79
C THR A 18 -15.70 14.57 11.79
N ILE A 19 -15.83 15.18 10.62
CA ILE A 19 -16.68 14.66 9.53
C ILE A 19 -16.09 13.37 8.96
N GLN A 20 -14.76 13.30 8.82
CA GLN A 20 -14.08 12.06 8.43
C GLN A 20 -14.48 10.90 9.35
N ALA A 21 -14.37 11.06 10.67
CA ALA A 21 -14.76 10.03 11.64
C ALA A 21 -16.22 9.61 11.48
N GLN A 22 -17.15 10.57 11.31
CA GLN A 22 -18.57 10.27 11.10
C GLN A 22 -18.84 9.47 9.83
N VAL A 23 -18.13 9.78 8.73
CA VAL A 23 -18.26 9.04 7.46
C VAL A 23 -17.74 7.61 7.63
N LEU A 24 -16.59 7.41 8.29
CA LEU A 24 -16.05 6.08 8.56
C LEU A 24 -16.96 5.25 9.47
N ASP A 25 -17.55 5.86 10.51
CA ASP A 25 -18.53 5.20 11.38
C ASP A 25 -19.80 4.79 10.62
N LEU A 26 -20.27 5.63 9.70
CA LEU A 26 -21.40 5.29 8.84
C LEU A 26 -21.08 4.08 7.94
N ILE A 27 -19.92 4.07 7.30
CA ILE A 27 -19.47 2.94 6.45
C ILE A 27 -19.33 1.67 7.29
N ARG A 28 -18.77 1.74 8.49
CA ARG A 28 -18.63 0.62 9.43
C ARG A 28 -20.01 0.07 9.81
N GLY A 29 -20.95 0.95 10.16
CA GLY A 29 -22.33 0.57 10.50
C GLY A 29 -23.06 -0.12 9.35
N LEU A 30 -22.85 0.28 8.10
CA LEU A 30 -23.39 -0.40 6.92
C LEU A 30 -22.79 -1.82 6.77
N ARG A 31 -21.48 -1.95 6.93
CA ARG A 31 -20.78 -3.24 6.87
C ARG A 31 -21.30 -4.21 7.93
N GLU A 32 -21.43 -3.77 9.18
CA GLU A 32 -21.88 -4.60 10.30
C GLU A 32 -23.37 -4.97 10.22
N SER A 33 -24.23 -4.01 9.86
CA SER A 33 -25.69 -4.22 9.88
C SER A 33 -26.22 -4.99 8.67
N LYS A 34 -25.54 -4.90 7.52
CA LYS A 34 -25.99 -5.46 6.25
C LYS A 34 -25.11 -6.59 5.71
N GLY A 35 -23.92 -6.80 6.28
CA GLY A 35 -22.95 -7.74 5.75
C GLY A 35 -22.36 -7.31 4.41
N THR A 36 -22.43 -6.02 4.09
CA THR A 36 -21.89 -5.44 2.85
C THR A 36 -20.37 -5.54 2.83
N SER A 37 -19.79 -6.07 1.77
CA SER A 37 -18.35 -6.03 1.53
C SER A 37 -17.92 -4.60 1.15
N LEU A 38 -16.71 -4.21 1.57
CA LEU A 38 -16.16 -2.88 1.30
C LEU A 38 -14.85 -2.98 0.51
N ILE A 39 -14.74 -2.22 -0.58
CA ILE A 39 -13.46 -1.86 -1.19
C ILE A 39 -13.25 -0.38 -0.94
N LEU A 40 -12.21 -0.06 -0.17
CA LEU A 40 -11.84 1.31 0.18
C LEU A 40 -10.57 1.70 -0.58
N ILE A 41 -10.64 2.77 -1.37
CA ILE A 41 -9.50 3.37 -2.05
C ILE A 41 -9.14 4.63 -1.28
N THR A 42 -7.93 4.68 -0.76
CA THR A 42 -7.43 5.82 0.03
C THR A 42 -5.90 5.84 0.07
N HIS A 43 -5.34 7.01 0.32
CA HIS A 43 -3.92 7.21 0.61
C HIS A 43 -3.64 7.33 2.12
N ASP A 44 -4.67 7.28 2.97
CA ASP A 44 -4.54 7.40 4.43
C ASP A 44 -4.37 6.02 5.06
N LEU A 45 -3.13 5.68 5.43
CA LEU A 45 -2.80 4.41 6.08
C LEU A 45 -3.43 4.25 7.47
N GLY A 46 -3.77 5.34 8.14
CA GLY A 46 -4.51 5.30 9.40
C GLY A 46 -5.93 4.77 9.19
N VAL A 47 -6.60 5.25 8.14
CA VAL A 47 -7.93 4.77 7.75
C VAL A 47 -7.87 3.31 7.32
N VAL A 48 -6.83 2.92 6.55
CA VAL A 48 -6.62 1.51 6.16
C VAL A 48 -6.49 0.62 7.39
N ALA A 49 -5.67 1.01 8.37
CA ALA A 49 -5.43 0.25 9.60
C ALA A 49 -6.70 0.08 10.45
N GLU A 50 -7.63 1.02 10.37
CA GLU A 50 -8.87 1.01 11.15
C GLU A 50 -10.01 0.22 10.47
N MET A 51 -10.04 0.18 9.13
CA MET A 51 -11.21 -0.24 8.37
C MET A 51 -11.03 -1.53 7.58
N CYS A 52 -9.80 -1.94 7.27
CA CYS A 52 -9.52 -3.00 6.30
C CYS A 52 -9.01 -4.29 6.96
N ASP A 53 -9.42 -5.43 6.42
CA ASP A 53 -8.91 -6.76 6.80
C ASP A 53 -7.75 -7.18 5.87
N TYR A 54 -7.83 -6.75 4.59
CA TYR A 54 -6.83 -7.00 3.54
C TYR A 54 -6.40 -5.68 2.91
N VAL A 55 -5.17 -5.63 2.46
CA VAL A 55 -4.59 -4.43 1.83
C VAL A 55 -3.93 -4.79 0.51
N ALA A 56 -4.21 -4.01 -0.53
CA ALA A 56 -3.53 -4.05 -1.81
C ALA A 56 -2.78 -2.72 -2.02
N ILE A 57 -1.47 -2.80 -2.13
CA ILE A 57 -0.63 -1.63 -2.44
C ILE A 57 -0.51 -1.49 -3.96
N VAL A 58 -0.96 -0.36 -4.48
CA VAL A 58 -0.96 -0.07 -5.93
C VAL A 58 0.13 0.94 -6.27
N TYR A 59 0.91 0.67 -7.30
CA TYR A 59 1.88 1.59 -7.87
C TYR A 59 1.78 1.62 -9.40
N SER A 60 1.59 2.80 -9.97
CA SER A 60 1.47 3.00 -11.44
C SER A 60 0.51 2.02 -12.12
N GLY A 61 -0.66 1.78 -11.51
CA GLY A 61 -1.73 0.93 -12.06
C GLY A 61 -1.55 -0.57 -11.81
N GLU A 62 -0.50 -1.00 -11.11
CA GLU A 62 -0.27 -2.42 -10.77
C GLU A 62 -0.32 -2.64 -9.26
N ILE A 63 -0.92 -3.76 -8.83
CA ILE A 63 -0.78 -4.23 -7.45
C ILE A 63 0.65 -4.76 -7.30
N VAL A 64 1.41 -4.16 -6.39
CA VAL A 64 2.80 -4.52 -6.12
C VAL A 64 2.96 -5.37 -4.87
N GLU A 65 2.02 -5.27 -3.94
CA GLU A 65 1.97 -6.09 -2.73
C GLU A 65 0.52 -6.23 -2.26
N TYR A 66 0.16 -7.42 -1.77
CA TYR A 66 -1.18 -7.74 -1.29
C TYR A 66 -1.11 -8.74 -0.15
N GLY A 67 -1.92 -8.54 0.90
CA GLY A 67 -1.99 -9.46 2.03
C GLY A 67 -3.00 -9.04 3.08
N ILE A 68 -3.04 -9.77 4.18
CA ILE A 68 -3.78 -9.33 5.38
C ILE A 68 -3.14 -8.08 5.96
N LEU A 69 -3.92 -7.30 6.69
CA LEU A 69 -3.48 -6.02 7.25
C LEU A 69 -2.17 -6.14 8.04
N GLU A 70 -2.07 -7.14 8.92
CA GLU A 70 -0.90 -7.37 9.77
C GLU A 70 0.37 -7.64 8.96
N ASP A 71 0.28 -8.43 7.88
CA ASP A 71 1.43 -8.72 7.03
C ASP A 71 1.91 -7.47 6.28
N ILE A 72 0.98 -6.66 5.78
CA ILE A 72 1.31 -5.42 5.08
C ILE A 72 1.85 -4.34 6.03
N PHE A 73 1.53 -4.36 7.31
CA PHE A 73 2.05 -3.38 8.28
C PHE A 73 3.34 -3.83 8.96
N ASP A 74 3.50 -5.13 9.23
CA ASP A 74 4.59 -5.67 10.04
C ASP A 74 5.67 -6.39 9.22
N ARG A 75 5.35 -6.87 7.99
CA ARG A 75 6.20 -7.73 7.17
C ARG A 75 6.31 -7.24 5.73
N LEU A 76 6.47 -5.93 5.58
CA LEU A 76 6.64 -5.25 4.28
C LEU A 76 7.67 -5.96 3.39
N GLN A 77 7.34 -6.21 2.13
CA GLN A 77 8.21 -6.92 1.19
C GLN A 77 8.62 -6.06 -0.01
N HIS A 78 7.67 -5.35 -0.64
CA HIS A 78 8.00 -4.56 -1.82
C HIS A 78 8.77 -3.29 -1.43
N PRO A 79 9.85 -2.92 -2.12
CA PRO A 79 10.62 -1.70 -1.85
C PRO A 79 9.80 -0.40 -1.89
N TYR A 80 8.76 -0.34 -2.70
CA TYR A 80 7.82 0.80 -2.69
C TYR A 80 7.05 0.87 -1.38
N THR A 81 6.51 -0.27 -0.90
CA THR A 81 5.78 -0.35 0.36
C THR A 81 6.67 0.04 1.53
N LEU A 82 7.92 -0.45 1.55
CA LEU A 82 8.94 -0.04 2.53
C LEU A 82 9.16 1.48 2.52
N GLY A 83 9.30 2.08 1.34
CA GLY A 83 9.46 3.54 1.20
C GLY A 83 8.22 4.31 1.62
N LEU A 84 7.02 3.80 1.30
CA LEU A 84 5.74 4.41 1.68
C LEU A 84 5.61 4.48 3.20
N PHE A 85 5.80 3.36 3.90
CA PHE A 85 5.75 3.29 5.36
C PHE A 85 6.92 4.02 6.03
N GLY A 86 8.11 4.03 5.41
CA GLY A 86 9.27 4.81 5.87
C GLY A 86 9.08 6.33 5.78
N SER A 87 8.10 6.77 4.98
CA SER A 87 7.73 8.19 4.85
C SER A 87 6.70 8.64 5.89
N LEU A 88 6.18 7.73 6.74
CA LEU A 88 5.24 8.07 7.81
C LEU A 88 5.96 8.61 9.05
N PRO A 89 5.37 9.59 9.75
CA PRO A 89 5.90 10.06 11.02
C PRO A 89 5.83 8.94 12.07
N ARG A 90 6.98 8.43 12.50
CA ARG A 90 7.04 7.50 13.64
C ARG A 90 7.12 8.30 14.94
N ILE A 91 6.07 8.26 15.75
CA ILE A 91 5.99 8.99 17.04
C ILE A 91 7.07 8.51 18.03
N GLN A 92 7.59 7.28 17.87
CA GLN A 92 8.49 6.65 18.86
C GLN A 92 9.98 6.69 18.50
N SER A 93 10.37 6.98 17.26
CA SER A 93 11.77 6.81 16.82
C SER A 93 12.69 8.00 17.06
N GLY A 94 12.17 9.15 17.48
CA GLY A 94 13.00 10.36 17.67
C GLY A 94 13.67 10.89 16.38
N GLU A 95 13.52 10.20 15.26
CA GLU A 95 14.00 10.65 13.96
C GLU A 95 13.20 11.85 13.46
N LYS A 96 13.86 12.99 13.42
CA LYS A 96 13.27 14.29 13.03
C LYS A 96 13.03 14.45 11.52
N ARG A 97 13.40 13.49 10.68
CA ARG A 97 13.26 13.60 9.21
C ARG A 97 12.58 12.39 8.61
N LEU A 98 11.47 12.65 7.94
CA LEU A 98 10.85 11.69 7.03
C LEU A 98 11.81 11.41 5.87
N LYS A 99 11.94 10.13 5.47
CA LYS A 99 12.73 9.75 4.28
C LYS A 99 11.77 9.62 3.08
N PRO A 100 11.60 10.66 2.25
CA PRO A 100 10.72 10.56 1.09
C PRO A 100 11.31 9.59 0.07
N ILE A 101 10.44 8.90 -0.68
CA ILE A 101 10.86 8.06 -1.79
C ILE A 101 11.50 8.96 -2.86
N ALA A 102 12.78 8.74 -3.15
CA ALA A 102 13.53 9.53 -4.12
C ALA A 102 12.99 9.36 -5.56
N GLY A 103 13.28 10.34 -6.42
CA GLY A 103 12.94 10.33 -7.84
C GLY A 103 11.50 10.73 -8.15
N LEU A 104 11.21 10.87 -9.45
CA LEU A 104 9.90 11.25 -9.96
C LEU A 104 9.05 10.02 -10.24
N ILE A 105 7.73 10.17 -10.07
CA ILE A 105 6.76 9.14 -10.47
C ILE A 105 6.82 9.01 -12.00
N PRO A 106 6.83 7.78 -12.55
CA PRO A 106 6.82 7.57 -14.00
C PRO A 106 5.62 8.23 -14.66
N ASP A 107 5.83 8.72 -15.89
CA ASP A 107 4.74 9.23 -16.71
C ASP A 107 3.75 8.11 -17.02
N PRO A 108 2.46 8.26 -16.67
CA PRO A 108 1.44 7.23 -16.92
C PRO A 108 1.26 6.88 -18.41
N THR A 109 1.65 7.81 -19.30
CA THR A 109 1.60 7.59 -20.76
C THR A 109 2.82 6.89 -21.31
N ASN A 110 3.91 6.79 -20.52
CA ASN A 110 5.17 6.16 -20.92
C ASN A 110 5.79 5.43 -19.73
N LEU A 111 5.11 4.37 -19.29
CA LEU A 111 5.57 3.55 -18.16
C LEU A 111 6.83 2.76 -18.53
N PRO A 112 7.78 2.60 -17.60
CA PRO A 112 8.96 1.80 -17.82
C PRO A 112 8.60 0.31 -18.00
N ASP A 113 9.42 -0.41 -18.76
CA ASP A 113 9.32 -1.88 -18.87
C ASP A 113 9.67 -2.55 -17.51
N GLY A 114 9.26 -3.79 -17.35
CA GLY A 114 9.50 -4.55 -16.12
C GLY A 114 8.76 -3.95 -14.92
N CYS A 115 9.43 -3.92 -13.77
CA CYS A 115 8.89 -3.35 -12.54
C CYS A 115 8.73 -1.82 -12.69
N LYS A 116 7.52 -1.31 -12.55
CA LYS A 116 7.23 0.13 -12.72
C LYS A 116 7.95 1.01 -11.67
N PHE A 117 8.32 0.41 -10.54
CA PHE A 117 9.05 1.10 -9.49
C PHE A 117 10.58 1.10 -9.69
N HIS A 118 11.13 0.30 -10.62
CA HIS A 118 12.59 0.13 -10.74
C HIS A 118 13.39 1.46 -10.90
N PRO A 119 12.90 2.53 -11.57
CA PRO A 119 13.66 3.77 -11.68
C PRO A 119 13.89 4.51 -10.35
N ARG A 120 13.08 4.18 -9.35
CA ARG A 120 13.12 4.77 -8.00
C ARG A 120 13.54 3.78 -6.92
N CYS A 121 13.72 2.51 -7.30
CA CYS A 121 14.02 1.43 -6.36
C CYS A 121 15.52 1.43 -6.02
N PRO A 122 15.90 1.56 -4.74
CA PRO A 122 17.31 1.50 -4.34
C PRO A 122 17.91 0.10 -4.51
N TYR A 123 17.08 -0.92 -4.69
CA TYR A 123 17.50 -2.32 -4.84
C TYR A 123 17.35 -2.83 -6.28
N ALA A 124 17.11 -1.93 -7.25
CA ALA A 124 16.86 -2.34 -8.64
C ALA A 124 18.05 -3.08 -9.23
N THR A 125 17.76 -4.20 -9.88
CA THR A 125 18.72 -4.99 -10.67
C THR A 125 18.34 -4.96 -12.15
N ASP A 126 19.16 -5.54 -13.02
CA ASP A 126 18.83 -5.63 -14.44
C ASP A 126 17.58 -6.50 -14.70
N ALA A 127 17.33 -7.48 -13.85
CA ALA A 127 16.09 -8.28 -13.90
C ALA A 127 14.81 -7.46 -13.67
N CYS A 128 14.91 -6.32 -12.99
CA CYS A 128 13.78 -5.43 -12.77
C CYS A 128 13.43 -4.54 -13.97
N LYS A 129 14.34 -4.42 -14.95
CA LYS A 129 14.24 -3.44 -16.05
C LYS A 129 13.51 -3.95 -17.28
N SER A 130 13.27 -5.26 -17.37
CA SER A 130 12.66 -5.86 -18.55
C SER A 130 11.86 -7.10 -18.18
N GLY A 131 10.92 -7.46 -19.06
CA GLY A 131 10.07 -8.63 -18.86
C GLY A 131 8.93 -8.42 -17.88
N GLN A 132 8.18 -9.48 -17.66
CA GLN A 132 7.08 -9.51 -16.69
C GLN A 132 7.63 -9.89 -15.33
N ILE A 133 7.34 -9.09 -14.31
CA ILE A 133 7.68 -9.42 -12.93
C ILE A 133 6.61 -10.37 -12.40
N GLU A 134 7.02 -11.56 -11.98
CA GLU A 134 6.13 -12.55 -11.40
C GLU A 134 5.69 -12.13 -9.99
N GLU A 135 4.45 -12.46 -9.66
CA GLU A 135 3.94 -12.38 -8.31
C GLU A 135 4.38 -13.60 -7.53
N ILE A 136 4.93 -13.39 -6.35
CA ILE A 136 5.44 -14.44 -5.47
C ILE A 136 4.63 -14.42 -4.18
N GLU A 137 4.13 -15.59 -3.77
CA GLU A 137 3.57 -15.78 -2.44
C GLU A 137 4.71 -15.90 -1.43
N VAL A 138 4.90 -14.87 -0.62
CA VAL A 138 6.02 -14.76 0.36
C VAL A 138 5.72 -15.55 1.62
N THR A 139 4.49 -15.43 2.10
CA THR A 139 3.89 -16.24 3.16
C THR A 139 2.46 -16.57 2.75
N PRO A 140 1.80 -17.57 3.34
CA PRO A 140 0.44 -17.94 2.97
C PRO A 140 -0.51 -16.72 2.97
N GLY A 141 -1.03 -16.38 1.78
CA GLY A 141 -1.93 -15.23 1.58
C GLY A 141 -1.26 -13.86 1.45
N HIS A 142 0.08 -13.78 1.52
CA HIS A 142 0.84 -12.54 1.31
C HIS A 142 1.62 -12.62 -0.01
N PHE A 143 1.26 -11.79 -0.95
CA PHE A 143 1.79 -11.77 -2.31
C PHE A 143 2.59 -10.50 -2.58
N CYS A 144 3.70 -10.63 -3.30
CA CYS A 144 4.54 -9.51 -3.68
C CYS A 144 5.06 -9.65 -5.10
N LYS A 145 4.97 -8.59 -5.88
CA LYS A 145 5.44 -8.52 -7.26
C LYS A 145 6.84 -7.89 -7.32
N CYS A 146 7.87 -8.69 -6.96
CA CYS A 146 9.24 -8.19 -6.89
C CYS A 146 10.26 -9.29 -7.26
N SER A 147 11.22 -8.99 -8.15
CA SER A 147 12.26 -9.93 -8.58
C SER A 147 13.50 -9.97 -7.66
N VAL A 148 13.57 -9.13 -6.64
CA VAL A 148 14.71 -9.07 -5.68
C VAL A 148 14.36 -9.63 -4.29
N LEU A 149 13.25 -10.37 -4.18
CA LEU A 149 12.87 -11.07 -2.96
C LEU A 149 13.67 -12.38 -2.73
N PRO A 150 13.79 -12.82 -1.46
CA PRO A 150 13.18 -12.25 -0.27
C PRO A 150 14.04 -11.16 0.35
N MET A 151 13.44 -10.05 0.71
CA MET A 151 14.05 -9.07 1.62
C MET A 151 14.03 -9.65 3.03
N GLN A 152 14.95 -10.56 3.33
CA GLN A 152 15.08 -11.10 4.68
C GLN A 152 15.64 -10.04 5.62
N GLY A 153 14.77 -9.58 6.53
CA GLY A 153 15.14 -8.77 7.67
C GLY A 153 15.34 -7.30 7.35
N GLY A 154 14.44 -6.48 7.84
CA GLY A 154 14.53 -5.04 8.07
C GLY A 154 15.46 -4.20 7.19
N MET A 155 15.12 -2.96 6.97
CA MET A 155 15.99 -2.01 6.27
C MET A 155 17.46 -2.25 6.64
N PRO A 156 18.41 -2.28 5.67
CA PRO A 156 19.82 -2.28 6.01
C PRO A 156 20.07 -1.08 6.93
N ASN A 157 20.49 -1.38 8.15
CA ASN A 157 21.07 -0.36 9.03
C ASN A 157 22.27 0.25 8.28
N GLU A 158 22.23 1.56 8.07
CA GLU A 158 23.42 2.32 7.73
C GLU A 158 24.47 2.21 8.81
#